data_e3aeb749c24b525bd5f0642cb49861e8
#
_entry.id   e3aeb749c24b525bd5f0642cb49861e8
#
_cell.length_a   1.000
_cell.length_b   1.000
_cell.length_c   1.000
_cell.angle_alpha   90.00
_cell.angle_beta   90.00
_cell.angle_gamma   90.00
#
_symmetry.space_group_name_H-M   'P 1'
#
loop_
_entity.id
_entity.type
_entity.pdbx_description
1 polymer ?
#
loop_
_entity_poly.entity_id
_entity_poly.type
_entity_poly.pdbx_seq_one_letter_code
_entity_poly.pdbx_strand_id
1 'polypeptide(L)'
;MRIAIISDIHGNQLALEAALQDLEHQPPVDQLVIAGDLCLNGPCPREVLEIVQGLNCVVLQGNVDFEVVTQAPDKGAKKRNTAAWTREQIGQAGIDYLASLPFSHRIQNSQGTDLLIIHANPLNLEDAIFPNAPDNTLEHLLGGLDDGIGAVAFGHLHIAYTRTWRHLFLVDVGSCGLPRDEDLRASYAILSWQAGSWVAEIRRVAYDVQAVVKQIKTSGIPNVEKRVKTLLEAKY
;
A
#
# COMPACT_ATOMS: atom_id res chain seq x y z
N MET A 1 -16.11 -11.68 10.41
CA MET A 1 -15.07 -11.55 9.36
C MET A 1 -14.13 -10.42 9.75
N ARG A 2 -12.80 -10.65 9.68
CA ARG A 2 -11.75 -9.67 9.99
C ARG A 2 -10.68 -9.75 8.91
N ILE A 3 -10.35 -8.63 8.29
CA ILE A 3 -9.41 -8.54 7.16
C ILE A 3 -8.34 -7.52 7.50
N ALA A 4 -7.07 -7.94 7.50
CA ALA A 4 -5.94 -7.01 7.62
C ALA A 4 -5.51 -6.53 6.23
N ILE A 5 -5.22 -5.25 6.11
CA ILE A 5 -4.79 -4.63 4.83
C ILE A 5 -3.58 -3.77 5.09
N ILE A 6 -2.47 -4.10 4.44
CA ILE A 6 -1.22 -3.33 4.43
C ILE A 6 -1.04 -2.76 3.02
N SER A 7 -0.62 -1.51 2.89
CA SER A 7 -0.35 -0.86 1.61
C SER A 7 0.91 0.00 1.66
N ASP A 8 1.46 0.33 0.48
CA ASP A 8 2.49 1.36 0.35
C ASP A 8 3.74 1.08 1.20
N ILE A 9 4.31 -0.11 1.01
CA ILE A 9 5.49 -0.59 1.75
C ILE A 9 6.76 0.13 1.29
N HIS A 10 6.84 0.42 -0.02
CA HIS A 10 7.94 1.20 -0.61
C HIS A 10 9.34 0.73 -0.24
N GLY A 11 9.61 -0.58 -0.26
CA GLY A 11 10.94 -1.13 0.05
C GLY A 11 11.42 -0.85 1.48
N ASN A 12 10.51 -0.54 2.41
CA ASN A 12 10.81 -0.33 3.83
C ASN A 12 10.58 -1.63 4.60
N GLN A 13 11.61 -2.50 4.58
CA GLN A 13 11.56 -3.80 5.25
C GLN A 13 11.22 -3.69 6.73
N LEU A 14 11.87 -2.78 7.46
CA LEU A 14 11.70 -2.68 8.92
C LEU A 14 10.28 -2.24 9.31
N ALA A 15 9.66 -1.39 8.50
CA ALA A 15 8.25 -1.01 8.72
C ALA A 15 7.30 -2.18 8.44
N LEU A 16 7.53 -2.94 7.38
CA LEU A 16 6.75 -4.15 7.07
C LEU A 16 6.87 -5.20 8.18
N GLU A 17 8.09 -5.50 8.62
CA GLU A 17 8.33 -6.45 9.71
C GLU A 17 7.63 -6.04 11.00
N ALA A 18 7.70 -4.74 11.35
CA ALA A 18 7.00 -4.21 12.53
C ALA A 18 5.47 -4.34 12.40
N ALA A 19 4.91 -4.03 11.22
CA ALA A 19 3.48 -4.16 10.98
C ALA A 19 3.01 -5.62 11.06
N LEU A 20 3.77 -6.55 10.48
CA LEU A 20 3.49 -7.99 10.55
C LEU A 20 3.57 -8.51 11.99
N GLN A 21 4.60 -8.09 12.74
CA GLN A 21 4.75 -8.44 14.15
C GLN A 21 3.59 -7.91 15.01
N ASP A 22 3.15 -6.66 14.78
CA ASP A 22 1.97 -6.12 15.49
C ASP A 22 0.71 -6.93 15.13
N LEU A 23 0.55 -7.31 13.86
CA LEU A 23 -0.58 -8.11 13.41
C LEU A 23 -0.63 -9.50 14.07
N GLU A 24 0.50 -10.15 14.31
CA GLU A 24 0.59 -11.42 15.03
C GLU A 24 0.07 -11.32 16.48
N HIS A 25 0.14 -10.14 17.10
CA HIS A 25 -0.36 -9.88 18.43
C HIS A 25 -1.85 -9.47 18.47
N GLN A 26 -2.48 -9.30 17.29
CA GLN A 26 -3.91 -9.00 17.19
C GLN A 26 -4.74 -10.29 17.26
N PRO A 27 -6.03 -10.19 17.62
CA PRO A 27 -6.94 -11.31 17.42
C PRO A 27 -6.88 -11.80 15.95
N PRO A 28 -7.00 -13.11 15.70
CA PRO A 28 -6.85 -13.68 14.37
C PRO A 28 -7.65 -12.95 13.30
N VAL A 29 -7.05 -12.76 12.14
CA VAL A 29 -7.71 -12.27 10.94
C VAL A 29 -8.02 -13.44 9.99
N ASP A 30 -9.12 -13.33 9.25
CA ASP A 30 -9.51 -14.36 8.28
C ASP A 30 -8.63 -14.27 7.02
N GLN A 31 -8.14 -13.06 6.69
CA GLN A 31 -7.29 -12.84 5.53
C GLN A 31 -6.38 -11.62 5.74
N LEU A 32 -5.15 -11.72 5.21
CA LEU A 32 -4.24 -10.58 4.98
C LEU A 32 -4.26 -10.22 3.49
N VAL A 33 -4.29 -8.93 3.18
CA VAL A 33 -4.16 -8.40 1.82
C VAL A 33 -3.09 -7.31 1.79
N ILE A 34 -2.20 -7.38 0.81
CA ILE A 34 -1.23 -6.31 0.53
C ILE A 34 -1.76 -5.52 -0.66
N ALA A 35 -2.06 -4.24 -0.47
CA ALA A 35 -2.75 -3.41 -1.46
C ALA A 35 -1.81 -2.60 -2.38
N GLY A 36 -0.64 -3.15 -2.71
CA GLY A 36 0.28 -2.60 -3.71
C GLY A 36 1.38 -1.69 -3.16
N ASP A 37 2.18 -1.16 -4.08
CA ASP A 37 3.33 -0.29 -3.85
C ASP A 37 4.41 -0.92 -2.97
N LEU A 38 4.94 -2.07 -3.45
CA LEU A 38 5.82 -2.92 -2.66
C LEU A 38 7.25 -2.39 -2.56
N CYS A 39 7.87 -2.03 -3.70
CA CYS A 39 9.32 -1.99 -3.83
C CYS A 39 9.93 -0.63 -4.05
N LEU A 40 9.29 0.23 -4.86
CA LEU A 40 9.90 1.49 -5.32
C LEU A 40 10.02 2.49 -4.17
N ASN A 41 11.08 3.28 -4.17
CA ASN A 41 11.34 4.42 -3.27
C ASN A 41 12.01 4.10 -1.93
N GLY A 42 12.17 2.85 -1.54
CA GLY A 42 12.86 2.48 -0.31
C GLY A 42 14.13 1.64 -0.52
N PRO A 43 14.88 1.40 0.57
CA PRO A 43 16.24 0.86 0.50
C PRO A 43 16.33 -0.65 0.28
N CYS A 44 15.27 -1.42 0.58
CA CYS A 44 15.30 -2.89 0.65
C CYS A 44 14.22 -3.55 -0.24
N PRO A 45 14.18 -3.26 -1.58
CA PRO A 45 13.12 -3.76 -2.44
C PRO A 45 13.11 -5.29 -2.59
N ARG A 46 14.28 -5.94 -2.60
CA ARG A 46 14.41 -7.39 -2.69
C ARG A 46 13.87 -8.08 -1.44
N GLU A 47 14.31 -7.61 -0.28
CA GLU A 47 13.94 -8.16 1.02
C GLU A 47 12.42 -8.04 1.24
N VAL A 48 11.82 -6.92 0.84
CA VAL A 48 10.36 -6.74 0.89
C VAL A 48 9.65 -7.76 -0.01
N LEU A 49 10.12 -7.98 -1.25
CA LEU A 49 9.53 -9.00 -2.12
C LEU A 49 9.67 -10.41 -1.55
N GLU A 50 10.81 -10.75 -0.99
CA GLU A 50 11.04 -12.06 -0.36
C GLU A 50 10.08 -12.29 0.81
N ILE A 51 9.88 -11.28 1.66
CA ILE A 51 8.89 -11.34 2.74
C ILE A 51 7.49 -11.52 2.18
N VAL A 52 7.06 -10.64 1.26
CA VAL A 52 5.69 -10.64 0.70
C VAL A 52 5.37 -11.95 -0.02
N GLN A 53 6.30 -12.48 -0.81
CA GLN A 53 6.14 -13.78 -1.47
C GLN A 53 6.09 -14.96 -0.50
N GLY A 54 6.69 -14.83 0.68
CA GLY A 54 6.61 -15.82 1.75
C GLY A 54 5.28 -15.80 2.53
N LEU A 55 4.47 -14.73 2.39
CA LEU A 55 3.18 -14.64 3.06
C LEU A 55 2.09 -15.42 2.29
N ASN A 56 1.22 -16.10 3.01
CA ASN A 56 0.02 -16.71 2.42
C ASN A 56 -1.10 -15.66 2.35
N CYS A 57 -0.98 -14.70 1.41
CA CYS A 57 -1.90 -13.58 1.30
C CYS A 57 -2.15 -13.18 -0.16
N VAL A 58 -3.21 -12.40 -0.39
CA VAL A 58 -3.45 -11.74 -1.68
C VAL A 58 -2.60 -10.48 -1.75
N VAL A 59 -1.95 -10.27 -2.90
CA VAL A 59 -1.14 -9.09 -3.18
C VAL A 59 -1.67 -8.41 -4.43
N LEU A 60 -1.90 -7.10 -4.38
CA LEU A 60 -2.37 -6.29 -5.50
C LEU A 60 -1.21 -5.50 -6.11
N GLN A 61 -1.37 -5.08 -7.36
CA GLN A 61 -0.46 -4.17 -8.02
C GLN A 61 -0.76 -2.73 -7.63
N GLY A 62 0.29 -1.98 -7.23
CA GLY A 62 0.23 -0.52 -7.08
C GLY A 62 0.76 0.21 -8.32
N ASN A 63 0.60 1.54 -8.36
CA ASN A 63 1.07 2.35 -9.49
C ASN A 63 2.59 2.33 -9.64
N VAL A 64 3.35 2.34 -8.54
CA VAL A 64 4.81 2.27 -8.64
C VAL A 64 5.32 0.86 -8.90
N ASP A 65 4.56 -0.19 -8.59
CA ASP A 65 4.86 -1.56 -9.05
C ASP A 65 4.69 -1.63 -10.58
N PHE A 66 3.61 -1.05 -11.11
CA PHE A 66 3.38 -0.93 -12.56
C PHE A 66 4.47 -0.08 -13.24
N GLU A 67 4.94 1.03 -12.62
CA GLU A 67 6.08 1.81 -13.08
C GLU A 67 7.34 0.94 -13.20
N VAL A 68 7.66 0.16 -12.17
CA VAL A 68 8.81 -0.75 -12.19
C VAL A 68 8.71 -1.78 -13.32
N VAL A 69 7.53 -2.31 -13.59
CA VAL A 69 7.30 -3.28 -14.67
C VAL A 69 7.47 -2.64 -16.04
N THR A 70 6.87 -1.48 -16.29
CA THR A 70 6.73 -0.87 -17.62
C THR A 70 7.90 0.00 -18.03
N GLN A 71 8.72 0.45 -17.08
CA GLN A 71 9.83 1.34 -17.40
C GLN A 71 10.88 0.62 -18.26
N ALA A 72 11.18 1.22 -19.41
CA ALA A 72 12.24 0.74 -20.27
C ALA A 72 13.61 0.80 -19.58
N PRO A 73 14.52 -0.17 -19.83
CA PRO A 73 15.89 -0.10 -19.33
C PRO A 73 16.55 1.21 -19.76
N ASP A 74 17.09 1.93 -18.79
CA ASP A 74 17.71 3.25 -18.99
C ASP A 74 19.07 3.12 -19.73
N LYS A 75 19.01 2.88 -21.06
CA LYS A 75 20.20 2.78 -21.91
C LYS A 75 20.76 4.19 -22.15
N GLY A 76 21.69 4.62 -21.29
CA GLY A 76 22.49 5.81 -21.51
C GLY A 76 22.11 7.07 -20.74
N ALA A 77 21.24 7.01 -19.75
CA ALA A 77 20.97 8.15 -18.88
C ALA A 77 22.19 8.49 -18.01
N LYS A 78 22.54 9.80 -17.96
CA LYS A 78 23.64 10.32 -17.11
C LYS A 78 23.36 10.15 -15.60
N LYS A 79 22.10 9.88 -15.19
CA LYS A 79 21.70 9.60 -13.82
C LYS A 79 20.76 8.40 -13.80
N ARG A 80 21.10 7.41 -12.99
CA ARG A 80 20.27 6.25 -12.72
C ARG A 80 18.99 6.70 -12.03
N ASN A 81 17.82 6.35 -12.56
CA ASN A 81 16.55 6.61 -11.89
C ASN A 81 16.24 5.52 -10.86
N THR A 82 15.28 5.78 -9.98
CA THR A 82 14.96 4.86 -8.88
C THR A 82 14.34 3.55 -9.38
N ALA A 83 13.49 3.59 -10.40
CA ALA A 83 12.87 2.38 -10.93
C ALA A 83 13.91 1.48 -11.62
N ALA A 84 14.86 2.02 -12.38
CA ALA A 84 15.95 1.24 -12.96
C ALA A 84 16.81 0.58 -11.86
N TRP A 85 17.11 1.31 -10.78
CA TRP A 85 17.82 0.76 -9.63
C TRP A 85 17.00 -0.35 -8.95
N THR A 86 15.69 -0.14 -8.71
CA THR A 86 14.81 -1.14 -8.12
C THR A 86 14.76 -2.41 -8.96
N ARG A 87 14.61 -2.28 -10.31
CA ARG A 87 14.64 -3.42 -11.24
C ARG A 87 15.92 -4.25 -11.12
N GLU A 88 17.07 -3.60 -10.98
CA GLU A 88 18.34 -4.30 -10.79
C GLU A 88 18.40 -5.05 -9.44
N GLN A 89 17.79 -4.47 -8.38
CA GLN A 89 17.76 -5.13 -7.08
C GLN A 89 16.87 -6.38 -7.07
N ILE A 90 15.66 -6.29 -7.66
CA ILE A 90 14.68 -7.40 -7.66
C ILE A 90 14.91 -8.43 -8.77
N GLY A 91 15.67 -8.06 -9.82
CA GLY A 91 15.91 -8.93 -10.97
C GLY A 91 14.67 -9.27 -11.79
N GLN A 92 14.84 -10.11 -12.83
CA GLN A 92 13.75 -10.44 -13.74
C GLN A 92 12.59 -11.17 -13.03
N ALA A 93 12.91 -12.08 -12.12
CA ALA A 93 11.87 -12.82 -11.38
C ALA A 93 10.99 -11.91 -10.53
N GLY A 94 11.57 -10.86 -9.89
CA GLY A 94 10.80 -9.86 -9.17
C GLY A 94 9.93 -9.02 -10.10
N ILE A 95 10.44 -8.64 -11.28
CA ILE A 95 9.67 -7.90 -12.29
C ILE A 95 8.49 -8.73 -12.80
N ASP A 96 8.71 -10.02 -13.10
CA ASP A 96 7.65 -10.92 -13.56
C ASP A 96 6.58 -11.13 -12.47
N TYR A 97 7.00 -11.21 -11.20
CA TYR A 97 6.08 -11.26 -10.07
C TYR A 97 5.21 -9.99 -10.00
N LEU A 98 5.80 -8.79 -10.01
CA LEU A 98 5.03 -7.53 -9.98
C LEU A 98 4.08 -7.42 -11.18
N ALA A 99 4.47 -7.91 -12.36
CA ALA A 99 3.63 -7.92 -13.56
C ALA A 99 2.42 -8.87 -13.44
N SER A 100 2.51 -9.89 -12.60
CA SER A 100 1.45 -10.89 -12.40
C SER A 100 0.39 -10.47 -11.38
N LEU A 101 0.62 -9.37 -10.63
CA LEU A 101 -0.26 -8.95 -9.55
C LEU A 101 -1.61 -8.44 -10.08
N PRO A 102 -2.74 -8.85 -9.47
CA PRO A 102 -4.06 -8.39 -9.84
C PRO A 102 -4.29 -6.92 -9.44
N PHE A 103 -5.20 -6.27 -10.16
CA PHE A 103 -5.60 -4.88 -9.94
C PHE A 103 -6.47 -4.70 -8.67
N SER A 104 -7.33 -5.66 -8.35
CA SER A 104 -8.30 -5.57 -7.27
C SER A 104 -8.57 -6.92 -6.65
N HIS A 105 -9.10 -6.91 -5.43
CA HIS A 105 -9.61 -8.11 -4.75
C HIS A 105 -10.94 -7.81 -4.07
N ARG A 106 -11.97 -8.60 -4.38
CA ARG A 106 -13.29 -8.51 -3.76
C ARG A 106 -13.47 -9.65 -2.78
N ILE A 107 -13.74 -9.30 -1.53
CA ILE A 107 -14.06 -10.26 -0.47
C ILE A 107 -15.58 -10.33 -0.33
N GLN A 108 -16.13 -11.48 -0.65
CA GLN A 108 -17.55 -11.75 -0.51
C GLN A 108 -17.92 -11.91 0.97
N ASN A 109 -18.98 -11.25 1.39
CA ASN A 109 -19.49 -11.32 2.74
C ASN A 109 -20.92 -11.88 2.75
N SER A 110 -21.06 -13.16 3.08
CA SER A 110 -22.35 -13.85 3.15
C SER A 110 -23.33 -13.28 4.20
N GLN A 111 -22.85 -12.42 5.09
CA GLN A 111 -23.65 -11.81 6.16
C GLN A 111 -24.11 -10.38 5.81
N GLY A 112 -23.65 -9.81 4.69
CA GLY A 112 -23.94 -8.44 4.31
C GLY A 112 -23.27 -8.01 3.02
N THR A 113 -22.82 -6.76 2.95
CA THR A 113 -22.16 -6.21 1.77
C THR A 113 -20.69 -6.59 1.70
N ASP A 114 -20.17 -6.71 0.48
CA ASP A 114 -18.79 -7.09 0.19
C ASP A 114 -17.79 -5.97 0.48
N LEU A 115 -16.53 -6.36 0.63
CA LEU A 115 -15.38 -5.45 0.71
C LEU A 115 -14.60 -5.53 -0.59
N LEU A 116 -14.43 -4.38 -1.26
CA LEU A 116 -13.51 -4.23 -2.38
C LEU A 116 -12.18 -3.66 -1.89
N ILE A 117 -11.08 -4.30 -2.26
CA ILE A 117 -9.71 -3.84 -1.97
C ILE A 117 -9.02 -3.51 -3.30
N ILE A 118 -8.46 -2.33 -3.39
CA ILE A 118 -7.77 -1.77 -4.56
C ILE A 118 -6.54 -1.01 -4.10
N HIS A 119 -5.66 -0.62 -5.02
CA HIS A 119 -4.54 0.26 -4.64
C HIS A 119 -4.97 1.71 -4.51
N ALA A 120 -5.52 2.33 -5.58
CA ALA A 120 -5.91 3.73 -5.61
C ALA A 120 -7.43 3.92 -5.76
N ASN A 121 -8.00 3.52 -6.89
CA ASN A 121 -9.43 3.62 -7.17
C ASN A 121 -9.89 2.48 -8.12
N PRO A 122 -11.20 2.28 -8.33
CA PRO A 122 -11.69 1.18 -9.18
C PRO A 122 -11.39 1.34 -10.68
N LEU A 123 -10.99 2.53 -11.15
CA LEU A 123 -10.80 2.81 -12.58
C LEU A 123 -9.34 2.72 -13.02
N ASN A 124 -8.40 3.09 -12.15
CA ASN A 124 -6.97 3.12 -12.45
C ASN A 124 -6.11 3.11 -11.18
N LEU A 125 -4.78 3.09 -11.36
CA LEU A 125 -3.81 3.05 -10.27
C LEU A 125 -3.30 4.44 -9.82
N GLU A 126 -3.74 5.54 -10.46
CA GLU A 126 -3.09 6.86 -10.33
C GLU A 126 -3.94 7.89 -9.59
N ASP A 127 -5.26 7.91 -9.81
CA ASP A 127 -6.13 8.96 -9.26
C ASP A 127 -6.46 8.68 -7.79
N ALA A 128 -5.99 9.55 -6.90
CA ALA A 128 -6.20 9.38 -5.46
C ALA A 128 -7.60 9.77 -5.00
N ILE A 129 -8.15 9.04 -4.04
CA ILE A 129 -9.37 9.39 -3.33
C ILE A 129 -9.00 10.21 -2.10
N PHE A 130 -9.13 11.54 -2.15
CA PHE A 130 -8.79 12.42 -1.03
C PHE A 130 -9.87 12.42 0.06
N PRO A 131 -9.50 12.63 1.35
CA PRO A 131 -10.47 12.66 2.45
C PRO A 131 -11.55 13.75 2.28
N ASN A 132 -11.23 14.83 1.58
CA ASN A 132 -12.11 15.95 1.28
C ASN A 132 -12.54 16.02 -0.20
N ALA A 133 -12.38 14.92 -0.96
CA ALA A 133 -12.80 14.88 -2.36
C ALA A 133 -14.27 15.27 -2.51
N PRO A 134 -14.63 16.17 -3.46
CA PRO A 134 -16.00 16.57 -3.69
C PRO A 134 -16.83 15.42 -4.28
N ASP A 135 -18.16 15.51 -4.11
CA ASP A 135 -19.08 14.43 -4.51
C ASP A 135 -19.00 14.06 -5.99
N ASN A 136 -18.77 15.03 -6.88
CA ASN A 136 -18.60 14.76 -8.31
C ASN A 136 -17.34 13.93 -8.63
N THR A 137 -16.27 14.12 -7.87
CA THR A 137 -15.05 13.29 -7.97
C THR A 137 -15.35 11.87 -7.49
N LEU A 138 -16.01 11.73 -6.34
CA LEU A 138 -16.40 10.41 -5.82
C LEU A 138 -17.39 9.70 -6.75
N GLU A 139 -18.34 10.44 -7.33
CA GLU A 139 -19.25 9.91 -8.36
C GLU A 139 -18.50 9.35 -9.56
N HIS A 140 -17.51 10.09 -10.06
CA HIS A 140 -16.69 9.64 -11.18
C HIS A 140 -15.92 8.37 -10.85
N LEU A 141 -15.27 8.32 -9.68
CA LEU A 141 -14.38 7.22 -9.30
C LEU A 141 -15.14 5.97 -8.79
N LEU A 142 -16.24 6.16 -8.08
CA LEU A 142 -16.91 5.10 -7.32
C LEU A 142 -18.36 4.82 -7.79
N GLY A 143 -18.98 5.73 -8.55
CA GLY A 143 -20.40 5.63 -8.92
C GLY A 143 -20.74 4.44 -9.81
N GLY A 144 -19.75 3.79 -10.42
CA GLY A 144 -19.92 2.56 -11.22
C GLY A 144 -19.81 1.26 -10.43
N LEU A 145 -19.57 1.30 -9.12
CA LEU A 145 -19.53 0.10 -8.29
C LEU A 145 -20.93 -0.48 -8.11
N ASP A 146 -21.05 -1.81 -8.05
CA ASP A 146 -22.33 -2.46 -7.80
C ASP A 146 -22.77 -2.32 -6.34
N ASP A 147 -24.10 -2.34 -6.11
CA ASP A 147 -24.73 -2.13 -4.79
C ASP A 147 -24.37 -3.23 -3.77
N GLY A 148 -23.81 -4.34 -4.19
CA GLY A 148 -23.32 -5.41 -3.31
C GLY A 148 -22.05 -5.02 -2.55
N ILE A 149 -21.31 -3.98 -2.99
CA ILE A 149 -20.13 -3.48 -2.30
C ILE A 149 -20.56 -2.46 -1.24
N GLY A 150 -20.20 -2.68 0.01
CA GLY A 150 -20.48 -1.76 1.13
C GLY A 150 -19.25 -1.08 1.70
N ALA A 151 -18.04 -1.60 1.39
CA ALA A 151 -16.80 -0.96 1.79
C ALA A 151 -15.75 -1.02 0.66
N VAL A 152 -14.91 0.02 0.60
CA VAL A 152 -13.75 0.09 -0.30
C VAL A 152 -12.54 0.45 0.54
N ALA A 153 -11.51 -0.41 0.52
CA ALA A 153 -10.24 -0.16 1.19
C ALA A 153 -9.13 0.06 0.16
N PHE A 154 -8.28 1.04 0.39
CA PHE A 154 -7.23 1.46 -0.53
C PHE A 154 -6.05 2.10 0.21
N GLY A 155 -4.96 2.40 -0.51
CA GLY A 155 -3.78 3.13 -0.07
C GLY A 155 -3.49 4.34 -0.96
N HIS A 156 -2.29 4.36 -1.60
CA HIS A 156 -1.84 5.30 -2.61
C HIS A 156 -1.60 6.74 -2.12
N LEU A 157 -2.53 7.32 -1.35
CA LEU A 157 -2.39 8.70 -0.83
C LEU A 157 -1.40 8.78 0.34
N HIS A 158 -1.18 7.66 1.05
CA HIS A 158 -0.34 7.55 2.26
C HIS A 158 -0.88 8.33 3.47
N ILE A 159 -2.14 8.70 3.46
CA ILE A 159 -2.84 9.40 4.54
C ILE A 159 -3.97 8.51 5.03
N ALA A 160 -3.84 7.96 6.24
CA ALA A 160 -4.87 7.07 6.75
C ALA A 160 -6.12 7.83 7.19
N TYR A 161 -7.27 7.45 6.64
CA TYR A 161 -8.56 8.04 7.02
C TYR A 161 -9.72 7.08 6.77
N THR A 162 -10.88 7.39 7.34
CA THR A 162 -12.16 6.77 7.01
C THR A 162 -13.18 7.84 6.62
N ARG A 163 -14.05 7.51 5.67
CA ARG A 163 -15.13 8.38 5.21
C ARG A 163 -16.32 7.54 4.74
N THR A 164 -17.53 7.99 5.02
CA THR A 164 -18.73 7.44 4.39
C THR A 164 -19.12 8.32 3.20
N TRP A 165 -19.40 7.71 2.07
CA TRP A 165 -19.98 8.36 0.92
C TRP A 165 -21.14 7.49 0.40
N ARG A 166 -22.35 8.02 0.45
CA ARG A 166 -23.58 7.26 0.19
C ARG A 166 -23.62 6.01 1.10
N HIS A 167 -23.74 4.82 0.50
CA HIS A 167 -23.72 3.52 1.21
C HIS A 167 -22.31 2.94 1.39
N LEU A 168 -21.29 3.55 0.77
CA LEU A 168 -19.92 3.04 0.81
C LEU A 168 -19.17 3.56 2.03
N PHE A 169 -18.53 2.63 2.75
CA PHE A 169 -17.53 2.95 3.77
C PHE A 169 -16.14 2.93 3.12
N LEU A 170 -15.50 4.08 3.01
CA LEU A 170 -14.19 4.29 2.39
C LEU A 170 -13.10 4.28 3.47
N VAL A 171 -12.03 3.53 3.22
CA VAL A 171 -10.90 3.39 4.15
C VAL A 171 -9.60 3.51 3.39
N ASP A 172 -8.89 4.62 3.54
CA ASP A 172 -7.46 4.67 3.19
C ASP A 172 -6.67 4.10 4.36
N VAL A 173 -5.95 3.03 4.12
CA VAL A 173 -5.20 2.32 5.18
C VAL A 173 -3.88 3.04 5.53
N GLY A 174 -3.56 4.11 4.81
CA GLY A 174 -2.30 4.82 4.91
C GLY A 174 -1.15 4.04 4.30
N SER A 175 0.05 4.44 4.63
CA SER A 175 1.27 3.79 4.15
C SER A 175 2.00 3.06 5.27
N CYS A 176 2.37 1.81 5.00
CA CYS A 176 3.23 1.04 5.89
C CYS A 176 4.66 1.62 5.92
N GLY A 177 5.24 1.91 4.76
CA GLY A 177 6.66 2.23 4.65
C GLY A 177 7.00 3.71 4.44
N LEU A 178 6.02 4.53 3.99
CA LEU A 178 6.27 5.93 3.61
C LEU A 178 5.05 6.82 3.90
N PRO A 179 4.59 6.93 5.15
CA PRO A 179 3.43 7.74 5.51
C PRO A 179 3.62 9.22 5.13
N ARG A 180 2.49 9.93 4.89
CA ARG A 180 2.46 11.36 4.50
C ARG A 180 1.44 12.19 5.30
N ASP A 181 1.13 11.75 6.49
CA ASP A 181 0.16 12.34 7.42
C ASP A 181 0.80 12.81 8.74
N GLU A 182 2.11 13.17 8.66
CA GLU A 182 2.92 13.68 9.77
C GLU A 182 3.15 12.66 10.90
N ASP A 183 2.80 11.38 10.70
CA ASP A 183 3.05 10.30 11.63
C ASP A 183 4.04 9.30 11.01
N LEU A 184 5.25 9.21 11.56
CA LEU A 184 6.33 8.34 11.05
C LEU A 184 6.08 6.84 11.26
N ARG A 185 5.07 6.47 12.07
CA ARG A 185 4.77 5.08 12.35
C ARG A 185 4.18 4.38 11.14
N ALA A 186 4.52 3.12 10.95
CA ALA A 186 3.89 2.28 9.91
C ALA A 186 2.37 2.24 10.11
N SER A 187 1.62 2.41 9.01
CA SER A 187 0.16 2.34 9.03
C SER A 187 -0.33 1.06 8.36
N TYR A 188 -1.34 0.44 8.94
CA TYR A 188 -2.17 -0.57 8.30
C TYR A 188 -3.58 -0.55 8.90
N ALA A 189 -4.54 -1.25 8.31
CA ALA A 189 -5.89 -1.30 8.85
C ALA A 189 -6.39 -2.74 9.05
N ILE A 190 -7.28 -2.93 10.05
CA ILE A 190 -8.08 -4.14 10.21
C ILE A 190 -9.54 -3.76 9.99
N LEU A 191 -10.15 -4.26 8.92
CA LEU A 191 -11.56 -4.12 8.67
C LEU A 191 -12.32 -5.32 9.21
N SER A 192 -13.43 -5.06 9.90
CA SER A 192 -14.25 -6.11 10.50
C SER A 192 -15.72 -5.89 10.18
N TRP A 193 -16.45 -6.99 9.90
CA TRP A 193 -17.89 -6.97 9.80
C TRP A 193 -18.51 -7.12 11.18
N GLN A 194 -19.20 -6.08 11.68
CA GLN A 194 -19.78 -6.03 13.01
C GLN A 194 -21.16 -5.39 12.98
N ALA A 195 -22.14 -5.98 13.64
CA ALA A 195 -23.49 -5.45 13.80
C ALA A 195 -24.15 -4.96 12.49
N GLY A 196 -23.89 -5.65 11.37
CA GLY A 196 -24.48 -5.32 10.08
C GLY A 196 -23.75 -4.25 9.27
N SER A 197 -22.55 -3.88 9.65
CA SER A 197 -21.73 -2.89 8.94
C SER A 197 -20.23 -3.21 8.98
N TRP A 198 -19.47 -2.65 8.02
CA TRP A 198 -18.02 -2.63 8.06
C TRP A 198 -17.52 -1.55 9.03
N VAL A 199 -16.54 -1.90 9.84
CA VAL A 199 -15.80 -1.00 10.71
C VAL A 199 -14.30 -1.17 10.47
N ALA A 200 -13.52 -0.10 10.63
CA ALA A 200 -12.07 -0.14 10.44
C ALA A 200 -11.35 0.32 11.72
N GLU A 201 -10.29 -0.38 12.03
CA GLU A 201 -9.28 0.01 13.03
C GLU A 201 -7.99 0.32 12.28
N ILE A 202 -7.59 1.60 12.25
CA ILE A 202 -6.29 2.02 11.70
C ILE A 202 -5.23 1.84 12.77
N ARG A 203 -4.22 1.04 12.47
CA ARG A 203 -3.10 0.73 13.36
C ARG A 203 -1.89 1.61 13.03
N ARG A 204 -1.16 2.02 14.06
CA ARG A 204 0.08 2.79 13.94
C ARG A 204 1.18 2.10 14.73
N VAL A 205 2.19 1.61 14.05
CA VAL A 205 3.24 0.77 14.62
C VAL A 205 4.58 1.47 14.53
N ALA A 206 5.25 1.62 15.68
CA ALA A 206 6.58 2.20 15.72
C ALA A 206 7.62 1.19 15.18
N TYR A 207 8.59 1.71 14.41
CA TYR A 207 9.75 0.95 13.94
C TYR A 207 11.00 1.83 14.02
N ASP A 208 12.19 1.27 13.81
CA ASP A 208 13.45 2.01 13.85
C ASP A 208 13.67 2.83 12.57
N VAL A 209 13.10 4.05 12.55
CA VAL A 209 13.24 5.01 11.43
C VAL A 209 14.72 5.37 11.18
N GLN A 210 15.56 5.43 12.24
CA GLN A 210 16.97 5.78 12.06
C GLN A 210 17.76 4.64 11.38
N ALA A 211 17.40 3.39 11.64
CA ALA A 211 17.95 2.25 10.92
C ALA A 211 17.56 2.31 9.43
N VAL A 212 16.31 2.68 9.08
CA VAL A 212 15.90 2.88 7.68
C VAL A 212 16.67 4.02 7.03
N VAL A 213 16.88 5.15 7.72
CA VAL A 213 17.74 6.25 7.22
C VAL A 213 19.15 5.75 6.92
N LYS A 214 19.72 4.92 7.79
CA LYS A 214 21.05 4.30 7.55
C LYS A 214 21.02 3.38 6.33
N GLN A 215 20.00 2.54 6.18
CA GLN A 215 19.82 1.68 5.00
C GLN A 215 19.72 2.50 3.71
N ILE A 216 18.92 3.60 3.68
CA ILE A 216 18.84 4.50 2.53
C ILE A 216 20.22 5.05 2.14
N LYS A 217 21.03 5.47 3.13
CA LYS A 217 22.37 6.04 2.90
C LYS A 217 23.38 5.03 2.37
N THR A 218 23.18 3.73 2.62
CA THR A 218 24.14 2.66 2.28
C THR A 218 23.68 1.74 1.15
N SER A 219 22.40 1.74 0.76
CA SER A 219 21.83 0.84 -0.26
C SER A 219 22.27 1.15 -1.70
N GLY A 220 22.75 2.38 -1.96
CA GLY A 220 23.00 2.85 -3.32
C GLY A 220 21.76 3.30 -4.09
N ILE A 221 20.63 3.47 -3.41
CA ILE A 221 19.40 4.03 -4.00
C ILE A 221 19.64 5.46 -4.51
N PRO A 222 19.14 5.85 -5.69
CA PRO A 222 19.27 7.22 -6.19
C PRO A 222 18.55 8.26 -5.32
N ASN A 223 19.07 9.51 -5.31
CA ASN A 223 18.47 10.65 -4.63
C ASN A 223 18.34 10.47 -3.10
N VAL A 224 19.41 9.99 -2.46
CA VAL A 224 19.48 9.67 -1.02
C VAL A 224 18.92 10.79 -0.14
N GLU A 225 19.34 12.04 -0.32
CA GLU A 225 18.90 13.18 0.49
C GLU A 225 17.38 13.40 0.38
N LYS A 226 16.84 13.30 -0.84
CA LYS A 226 15.39 13.40 -1.08
C LYS A 226 14.66 12.28 -0.36
N ARG A 227 15.15 11.02 -0.42
CA ARG A 227 14.51 9.87 0.23
C ARG A 227 14.50 10.01 1.75
N VAL A 228 15.64 10.38 2.33
CA VAL A 228 15.74 10.64 3.78
C VAL A 228 14.79 11.76 4.19
N LYS A 229 14.78 12.85 3.43
CA LYS A 229 13.88 13.99 3.72
C LYS A 229 12.42 13.57 3.67
N THR A 230 11.98 12.88 2.60
CA THR A 230 10.59 12.43 2.45
C THR A 230 10.19 11.50 3.59
N LEU A 231 11.06 10.55 3.99
CA LEU A 231 10.78 9.65 5.11
C LEU A 231 10.63 10.42 6.43
N LEU A 232 11.52 11.38 6.73
CA LEU A 232 11.54 12.07 8.01
C LEU A 232 10.48 13.17 8.14
N GLU A 233 10.06 13.79 7.03
CA GLU A 233 9.00 14.80 7.04
C GLU A 233 7.61 14.19 7.12
N ALA A 234 7.41 13.01 6.57
CA ALA A 234 6.12 12.30 6.49
C ALA A 234 4.99 13.21 6.00
N LYS A 235 5.27 14.06 5.00
CA LYS A 235 4.34 15.05 4.46
C LYS A 235 3.99 14.76 3.01
N TYR A 236 2.74 15.11 2.67
CA TYR A 236 2.24 15.07 1.31
C TYR A 236 2.82 16.20 0.46
#